data_5b357f4987894d9fc45ac87939ce899c
#
_entry.id   5b357f4987894d9fc45ac87939ce899c
#
_cell.length_a   1.000
_cell.length_b   1.000
_cell.length_c   1.000
_cell.angle_alpha   90.00
_cell.angle_beta   90.00
_cell.angle_gamma   90.00
#
_symmetry.space_group_name_H-M   'P 1'
#
loop_
_entity.id
_entity.type
_entity.pdbx_description
1 polymer ?
#
loop_
_entity_poly.entity_id
_entity_poly.type
_entity_poly.pdbx_seq_one_letter_code
_entity_poly.pdbx_strand_id
1 'polypeptide(L)'
;LGRKLFENDFPRANANKGLKSDELAELTFWANTLWDMEIGSLAERFVYALSTAAQTPSDFDALVTLARENGKQRITLIMARNAAERGLYELKSLLPKLTIEPARGLRVDEALVHAIAWQESKFQTGAVSRSGALGLMQILPPTARAMAQRHDLEFKEEALTRDARY
;
A
#
# COMPACT_ATOMS: atom_id res chain seq x y z
N LEU A 1 22.11 11.02 -6.79
CA LEU A 1 23.13 10.24 -6.02
C LEU A 1 22.54 9.04 -5.28
N GLY A 2 21.21 8.96 -5.05
CA GLY A 2 20.59 7.89 -4.27
C GLY A 2 20.32 6.55 -5.01
N ARG A 3 20.43 6.50 -6.33
CA ARG A 3 20.10 5.29 -7.10
C ARG A 3 21.22 4.23 -7.16
N LYS A 4 22.48 4.63 -7.02
CA LYS A 4 23.63 3.71 -7.16
C LYS A 4 24.04 2.97 -5.87
N LEU A 5 23.59 3.40 -4.71
CA LEU A 5 23.95 2.79 -3.42
C LEU A 5 23.22 1.47 -3.11
N PHE A 6 22.13 1.15 -3.84
CA PHE A 6 21.30 -0.01 -3.53
C PHE A 6 21.33 -1.14 -4.57
N GLU A 7 22.03 -0.96 -5.68
CA GLU A 7 22.10 -2.02 -6.71
C GLU A 7 23.13 -3.12 -6.40
N ASN A 8 24.07 -2.89 -5.48
CA ASN A 8 25.20 -3.81 -5.25
C ASN A 8 25.31 -4.42 -3.86
N ASP A 9 24.53 -3.99 -2.86
CA ASP A 9 24.72 -4.37 -1.47
C ASP A 9 23.75 -5.43 -0.92
N PHE A 10 22.77 -5.84 -1.72
CA PHE A 10 21.91 -6.96 -1.35
C PHE A 10 22.40 -8.24 -2.01
N PRO A 11 22.52 -9.35 -1.26
CA PRO A 11 22.88 -10.63 -1.86
C PRO A 11 21.86 -10.93 -2.95
N ARG A 12 22.34 -11.06 -4.20
CA ARG A 12 21.52 -11.55 -5.30
C ARG A 12 21.15 -12.99 -4.95
N ALA A 13 19.89 -13.21 -4.58
CA ALA A 13 19.39 -14.56 -4.41
C ALA A 13 19.72 -15.37 -5.66
N ASN A 14 20.27 -16.56 -5.47
CA ASN A 14 20.57 -17.49 -6.58
C ASN A 14 19.30 -17.68 -7.39
N ALA A 15 19.31 -17.35 -8.66
CA ALA A 15 18.18 -17.21 -9.57
C ALA A 15 17.26 -18.45 -9.72
N ASN A 16 17.49 -19.52 -8.96
CA ASN A 16 16.75 -20.80 -9.06
C ASN A 16 16.28 -21.39 -7.72
N LYS A 17 16.46 -20.70 -6.59
CA LYS A 17 15.92 -21.16 -5.29
C LYS A 17 15.21 -19.99 -4.62
N GLY A 18 13.94 -20.20 -4.23
CA GLY A 18 13.23 -19.25 -3.35
C GLY A 18 14.01 -18.96 -2.07
N LEU A 19 13.58 -17.95 -1.34
CA LEU A 19 14.17 -17.62 -0.04
C LEU A 19 14.08 -18.85 0.86
N LYS A 20 15.17 -19.23 1.51
CA LYS A 20 15.10 -20.27 2.52
C LYS A 20 14.24 -19.80 3.68
N SER A 21 13.58 -20.74 4.35
CA SER A 21 12.72 -20.46 5.50
C SER A 21 13.41 -19.60 6.55
N ASP A 22 14.70 -19.90 6.83
CA ASP A 22 15.49 -19.20 7.83
C ASP A 22 15.84 -17.77 7.38
N GLU A 23 16.19 -17.59 6.09
CA GLU A 23 16.45 -16.28 5.50
C GLU A 23 15.20 -15.43 5.51
N LEU A 24 14.02 -16.01 5.19
CA LEU A 24 12.74 -15.30 5.21
C LEU A 24 12.37 -14.89 6.63
N ALA A 25 12.59 -15.75 7.63
CA ALA A 25 12.33 -15.45 9.03
C ALA A 25 13.22 -14.30 9.54
N GLU A 26 14.51 -14.32 9.21
CA GLU A 26 15.45 -13.25 9.56
C GLU A 26 15.06 -11.92 8.92
N LEU A 27 14.73 -11.95 7.64
CA LEU A 27 14.32 -10.75 6.90
C LEU A 27 12.99 -10.18 7.40
N THR A 28 12.05 -11.05 7.79
CA THR A 28 10.79 -10.65 8.44
C THR A 28 11.06 -9.98 9.79
N PHE A 29 11.96 -10.54 10.59
CA PHE A 29 12.38 -9.93 11.85
C PHE A 29 12.95 -8.51 11.64
N TRP A 30 13.85 -8.33 10.70
CA TRP A 30 14.43 -7.02 10.41
C TRP A 30 13.40 -6.01 9.88
N ALA A 31 12.46 -6.44 9.03
CA ALA A 31 11.39 -5.57 8.56
C ALA A 31 10.50 -5.09 9.69
N ASN A 32 10.08 -5.98 10.59
CA ASN A 32 9.31 -5.63 11.78
C ASN A 32 10.09 -4.69 12.69
N THR A 33 11.36 -4.97 12.96
CA THR A 33 12.23 -4.12 13.76
C THR A 33 12.32 -2.70 13.21
N LEU A 34 12.46 -2.54 11.88
CA LEU A 34 12.48 -1.22 11.24
C LEU A 34 11.15 -0.47 11.38
N TRP A 35 10.01 -1.18 11.37
CA TRP A 35 8.71 -0.57 11.61
C TRP A 35 8.53 -0.17 13.06
N ASP A 36 8.97 -1.00 14.01
CA ASP A 36 8.92 -0.72 15.46
C ASP A 36 9.82 0.48 15.84
N MET A 37 10.91 0.68 15.11
CA MET A 37 11.78 1.85 15.26
C MET A 37 11.23 3.13 14.59
N GLU A 38 10.00 3.08 14.04
CA GLU A 38 9.37 4.18 13.30
C GLU A 38 10.14 4.63 12.04
N ILE A 39 11.04 3.80 11.52
CA ILE A 39 11.78 4.04 10.27
C ILE A 39 11.01 3.42 9.09
N GLY A 40 9.71 3.70 9.03
CA GLY A 40 8.78 3.05 8.12
C GLY A 40 9.15 3.16 6.64
N SER A 41 9.73 4.29 6.21
CA SER A 41 10.18 4.47 4.83
C SER A 41 11.33 3.53 4.45
N LEU A 42 12.22 3.21 5.39
CA LEU A 42 13.30 2.25 5.19
C LEU A 42 12.76 0.82 5.19
N ALA A 43 11.85 0.49 6.12
CA ALA A 43 11.18 -0.80 6.17
C ALA A 43 10.43 -1.10 4.86
N GLU A 44 9.69 -0.13 4.33
CA GLU A 44 8.99 -0.27 3.04
C GLU A 44 9.95 -0.56 1.88
N ARG A 45 11.06 0.17 1.81
CA ARG A 45 12.09 -0.04 0.78
C ARG A 45 12.76 -1.39 0.92
N PHE A 46 13.00 -1.83 2.15
CA PHE A 46 13.57 -3.13 2.45
C PHE A 46 12.64 -4.26 1.99
N VAL A 47 11.38 -4.24 2.39
CA VAL A 47 10.39 -5.25 1.99
C VAL A 47 10.14 -5.22 0.47
N TYR A 48 10.17 -4.04 -0.16
CA TYR A 48 10.09 -3.94 -1.61
C TYR A 48 11.30 -4.61 -2.29
N ALA A 49 12.51 -4.38 -1.80
CA ALA A 49 13.72 -5.03 -2.33
C ALA A 49 13.65 -6.56 -2.19
N LEU A 50 13.12 -7.06 -1.07
CA LEU A 50 12.87 -8.48 -0.87
C LEU A 50 11.88 -9.05 -1.90
N SER A 51 10.85 -8.30 -2.24
CA SER A 51 9.88 -8.73 -3.25
C SER A 51 10.50 -8.92 -4.64
N THR A 52 11.58 -8.22 -4.95
CA THR A 52 12.33 -8.43 -6.19
C THR A 52 13.21 -9.67 -6.17
N ALA A 53 13.64 -10.11 -4.99
CA ALA A 53 14.43 -11.31 -4.77
C ALA A 53 13.57 -12.59 -4.63
N ALA A 54 12.31 -12.45 -4.25
CA ALA A 54 11.37 -13.54 -4.13
C ALA A 54 11.19 -14.29 -5.47
N GLN A 55 11.20 -15.62 -5.43
CA GLN A 55 11.15 -16.47 -6.63
C GLN A 55 9.92 -17.37 -6.68
N THR A 56 9.30 -17.64 -5.53
CA THR A 56 8.20 -18.57 -5.41
C THR A 56 6.92 -17.88 -4.94
N PRO A 57 5.73 -18.44 -5.23
CA PRO A 57 4.48 -17.95 -4.66
C PRO A 57 4.50 -17.87 -3.13
N SER A 58 5.15 -18.83 -2.48
CA SER A 58 5.28 -18.87 -1.01
C SER A 58 6.09 -17.70 -0.46
N ASP A 59 7.18 -17.30 -1.15
CA ASP A 59 7.97 -16.12 -0.75
C ASP A 59 7.12 -14.85 -0.79
N PHE A 60 6.35 -14.69 -1.88
CA PHE A 60 5.45 -13.55 -2.03
C PHE A 60 4.34 -13.54 -1.00
N ASP A 61 3.72 -14.68 -0.72
CA ASP A 61 2.65 -14.79 0.26
C ASP A 61 3.13 -14.38 1.66
N ALA A 62 4.33 -14.81 2.05
CA ALA A 62 4.94 -14.42 3.30
C ALA A 62 5.21 -12.90 3.39
N LEU A 63 5.78 -12.30 2.33
CA LEU A 63 6.06 -10.86 2.28
C LEU A 63 4.78 -10.02 2.24
N VAL A 64 3.77 -10.45 1.49
CA VAL A 64 2.45 -9.82 1.42
C VAL A 64 1.76 -9.88 2.79
N THR A 65 1.83 -11.03 3.45
CA THR A 65 1.27 -11.22 4.80
C THR A 65 1.96 -10.29 5.80
N LEU A 66 3.28 -10.26 5.79
CA LEU A 66 4.08 -9.36 6.62
C LEU A 66 3.67 -7.89 6.45
N ALA A 67 3.56 -7.40 5.22
CA ALA A 67 3.17 -6.02 4.96
C ALA A 67 1.71 -5.74 5.38
N ARG A 68 0.82 -6.72 5.22
CA ARG A 68 -0.60 -6.63 5.62
C ARG A 68 -0.76 -6.56 7.12
N GLU A 69 -0.08 -7.42 7.86
CA GLU A 69 -0.10 -7.46 9.34
C GLU A 69 0.41 -6.16 9.95
N ASN A 70 1.35 -5.51 9.29
CA ASN A 70 1.85 -4.18 9.67
C ASN A 70 1.02 -3.02 9.11
N GLY A 71 -0.16 -3.27 8.55
CA GLY A 71 -1.05 -2.24 8.00
C GLY A 71 -0.50 -1.49 6.79
N LYS A 72 0.52 -2.06 6.09
CA LYS A 72 1.21 -1.41 4.96
C LYS A 72 0.55 -1.75 3.63
N GLN A 73 -0.72 -1.41 3.48
CA GLN A 73 -1.56 -1.75 2.32
C GLN A 73 -0.93 -1.34 0.99
N ARG A 74 -0.31 -0.16 0.91
CA ARG A 74 0.36 0.31 -0.30
C ARG A 74 1.48 -0.65 -0.74
N ILE A 75 2.32 -1.09 0.20
CA ILE A 75 3.41 -2.04 -0.08
C ILE A 75 2.85 -3.41 -0.44
N THR A 76 1.84 -3.88 0.27
CA THR A 76 1.11 -5.11 -0.04
C THR A 76 0.69 -5.14 -1.50
N LEU A 77 0.09 -4.05 -1.99
CA LEU A 77 -0.39 -3.95 -3.37
C LEU A 77 0.75 -3.90 -4.40
N ILE A 78 1.82 -3.16 -4.12
CA ILE A 78 2.98 -3.09 -5.02
C ILE A 78 3.60 -4.48 -5.17
N MET A 79 3.79 -5.20 -4.06
CA MET A 79 4.34 -6.55 -4.09
C MET A 79 3.42 -7.53 -4.81
N ALA A 80 2.13 -7.50 -4.49
CA ALA A 80 1.15 -8.37 -5.13
C ALA A 80 1.07 -8.12 -6.65
N ARG A 81 1.16 -6.86 -7.08
CA ARG A 81 1.24 -6.51 -8.51
C ARG A 81 2.50 -7.08 -9.16
N ASN A 82 3.67 -6.88 -8.56
CA ASN A 82 4.94 -7.41 -9.07
C ASN A 82 4.88 -8.94 -9.20
N ALA A 83 4.27 -9.61 -8.22
CA ALA A 83 4.07 -11.05 -8.24
C ALA A 83 3.12 -11.49 -9.36
N ALA A 84 2.03 -10.75 -9.60
CA ALA A 84 1.09 -11.03 -10.69
C ALA A 84 1.73 -10.82 -12.08
N GLU A 85 2.50 -9.75 -12.27
CA GLU A 85 3.24 -9.49 -13.52
C GLU A 85 4.24 -10.61 -13.83
N ARG A 86 4.70 -11.33 -12.80
CA ARG A 86 5.59 -12.51 -12.92
C ARG A 86 4.84 -13.85 -12.95
N GLY A 87 3.50 -13.84 -12.93
CA GLY A 87 2.66 -15.04 -12.90
C GLY A 87 2.73 -15.84 -11.60
N LEU A 88 3.18 -15.23 -10.50
CA LEU A 88 3.41 -15.87 -9.21
C LEU A 88 2.27 -15.64 -8.20
N TYR A 89 1.26 -14.84 -8.54
CA TYR A 89 0.19 -14.48 -7.61
C TYR A 89 -1.16 -14.33 -8.29
N GLU A 90 -2.25 -14.59 -7.57
CA GLU A 90 -3.61 -14.45 -8.08
C GLU A 90 -4.11 -13.00 -7.98
N LEU A 91 -4.87 -12.57 -8.99
CA LEU A 91 -5.41 -11.21 -9.09
C LEU A 91 -6.28 -10.81 -7.88
N LYS A 92 -7.01 -11.77 -7.29
CA LYS A 92 -7.87 -11.51 -6.11
C LYS A 92 -7.10 -11.00 -4.90
N SER A 93 -5.82 -11.36 -4.80
CA SER A 93 -4.95 -10.92 -3.70
C SER A 93 -4.41 -9.52 -3.90
N LEU A 94 -4.56 -8.96 -5.10
CA LEU A 94 -4.22 -7.58 -5.43
C LEU A 94 -5.23 -6.56 -4.93
N LEU A 95 -6.45 -7.01 -4.60
CA LEU A 95 -7.55 -6.15 -4.20
C LEU A 95 -7.79 -6.32 -2.70
N PRO A 96 -7.12 -5.54 -1.84
CA PRO A 96 -7.42 -5.56 -0.41
C PRO A 96 -8.85 -5.08 -0.23
N LYS A 97 -9.63 -5.82 0.56
CA LYS A 97 -10.89 -5.30 1.06
C LYS A 97 -10.59 -4.22 2.10
N LEU A 98 -10.61 -2.98 1.67
CA LEU A 98 -10.69 -1.86 2.61
C LEU A 98 -12.13 -1.76 3.07
N THR A 99 -12.33 -1.72 4.37
CA THR A 99 -13.62 -1.35 4.93
C THR A 99 -13.78 0.16 4.77
N ILE A 100 -14.54 0.59 3.76
CA ILE A 100 -14.90 1.98 3.54
C ILE A 100 -16.33 2.14 4.06
N GLU A 101 -16.46 2.72 5.24
CA GLU A 101 -17.74 2.93 5.91
C GLU A 101 -18.06 4.43 5.99
N PRO A 102 -18.61 5.04 4.93
CA PRO A 102 -19.03 6.44 5.01
C PRO A 102 -20.11 6.63 6.06
N ALA A 103 -20.07 7.76 6.76
CA ALA A 103 -21.01 8.06 7.85
C ALA A 103 -22.51 7.96 7.47
N ARG A 104 -22.84 8.10 6.19
CA ARG A 104 -24.21 8.00 5.65
C ARG A 104 -24.43 6.78 4.75
N GLY A 105 -23.53 5.81 4.80
CA GLY A 105 -23.52 4.64 3.93
C GLY A 105 -23.13 4.94 2.48
N LEU A 106 -22.91 3.88 1.71
CA LEU A 106 -22.60 3.97 0.28
C LEU A 106 -23.92 4.16 -0.51
N ARG A 107 -23.93 5.12 -1.45
CA ARG A 107 -25.03 5.33 -2.41
C ARG A 107 -24.72 4.80 -3.81
N VAL A 108 -23.53 4.23 -3.96
CA VAL A 108 -23.02 3.63 -5.20
C VAL A 108 -22.44 2.26 -4.86
N ASP A 109 -22.18 1.46 -5.88
CA ASP A 109 -21.58 0.14 -5.70
C ASP A 109 -20.23 0.27 -5.00
N GLU A 110 -20.01 -0.54 -3.97
CA GLU A 110 -18.78 -0.55 -3.17
C GLU A 110 -17.56 -0.87 -4.05
N ALA A 111 -17.71 -1.74 -5.05
CA ALA A 111 -16.63 -2.07 -5.97
C ALA A 111 -16.19 -0.86 -6.80
N LEU A 112 -17.12 0.04 -7.16
CA LEU A 112 -16.80 1.29 -7.85
C LEU A 112 -15.97 2.22 -6.95
N VAL A 113 -16.36 2.35 -5.68
CA VAL A 113 -15.61 3.18 -4.71
C VAL A 113 -14.19 2.64 -4.53
N HIS A 114 -14.05 1.32 -4.39
CA HIS A 114 -12.74 0.67 -4.30
C HIS A 114 -11.89 0.88 -5.56
N ALA A 115 -12.49 0.76 -6.75
CA ALA A 115 -11.80 0.96 -8.01
C ALA A 115 -11.28 2.40 -8.16
N ILE A 116 -12.08 3.40 -7.76
CA ILE A 116 -11.66 4.81 -7.78
C ILE A 116 -10.56 5.04 -6.75
N ALA A 117 -10.73 4.63 -5.49
CA ALA A 117 -9.71 4.78 -4.46
C ALA A 117 -8.38 4.10 -4.86
N TRP A 118 -8.46 2.95 -5.50
CA TRP A 118 -7.30 2.29 -6.09
C TRP A 118 -6.62 3.15 -7.17
N GLN A 119 -7.39 3.66 -8.11
CA GLN A 119 -6.86 4.46 -9.22
C GLN A 119 -6.24 5.77 -8.71
N GLU A 120 -6.89 6.45 -7.79
CA GLU A 120 -6.54 7.79 -7.32
C GLU A 120 -5.35 7.78 -6.35
N SER A 121 -5.37 6.93 -5.33
CA SER A 121 -4.38 6.97 -4.25
C SER A 121 -3.65 5.67 -3.99
N LYS A 122 -4.02 4.56 -4.66
CA LYS A 122 -3.61 3.21 -4.27
C LYS A 122 -3.93 2.92 -2.80
N PHE A 123 -5.11 3.38 -2.36
CA PHE A 123 -5.60 3.31 -0.99
C PHE A 123 -4.76 4.07 0.05
N GLN A 124 -4.04 5.07 -0.35
CA GLN A 124 -3.26 5.91 0.56
C GLN A 124 -4.11 7.07 1.08
N THR A 125 -4.61 6.95 2.32
CA THR A 125 -5.44 7.99 2.95
C THR A 125 -4.73 9.34 3.07
N GLY A 126 -3.42 9.35 3.36
CA GLY A 126 -2.61 10.56 3.46
C GLY A 126 -2.07 11.08 2.13
N ALA A 127 -2.57 10.61 0.98
CA ALA A 127 -2.05 11.03 -0.32
C ALA A 127 -2.30 12.52 -0.59
N VAL A 128 -1.26 13.20 -1.10
CA VAL A 128 -1.33 14.60 -1.57
C VAL A 128 -0.71 14.67 -2.96
N SER A 129 -1.49 15.09 -3.95
CA SER A 129 -0.97 15.24 -5.32
C SER A 129 -0.25 16.58 -5.53
N ARG A 130 0.48 16.69 -6.64
CA ARG A 130 1.12 17.97 -7.03
C ARG A 130 0.11 19.09 -7.29
N SER A 131 -1.11 18.76 -7.69
CA SER A 131 -2.22 19.71 -7.89
C SER A 131 -3.02 20.01 -6.63
N GLY A 132 -2.62 19.46 -5.48
CA GLY A 132 -3.29 19.68 -4.19
C GLY A 132 -4.55 18.83 -4.00
N ALA A 133 -4.74 17.75 -4.77
CA ALA A 133 -5.79 16.78 -4.48
C ALA A 133 -5.40 15.93 -3.26
N LEU A 134 -6.37 15.65 -2.39
CA LEU A 134 -6.15 15.09 -1.06
C LEU A 134 -6.85 13.74 -0.87
N GLY A 135 -6.19 12.88 -0.11
CA GLY A 135 -6.75 11.70 0.52
C GLY A 135 -7.03 10.53 -0.41
N LEU A 136 -7.83 9.62 0.10
CA LEU A 136 -8.17 8.34 -0.53
C LEU A 136 -8.73 8.50 -1.95
N MET A 137 -9.61 9.48 -2.15
CA MET A 137 -10.33 9.75 -3.40
C MET A 137 -9.73 10.89 -4.21
N GLN A 138 -8.58 11.46 -3.79
CA GLN A 138 -7.89 12.58 -4.46
C GLN A 138 -8.83 13.75 -4.81
N ILE A 139 -9.55 14.22 -3.82
CA ILE A 139 -10.51 15.32 -4.00
C ILE A 139 -9.79 16.65 -3.76
N LEU A 140 -10.03 17.63 -4.63
CA LEU A 140 -9.55 18.99 -4.43
C LEU A 140 -10.33 19.65 -3.28
N PRO A 141 -9.67 20.38 -2.35
CA PRO A 141 -10.35 21.02 -1.22
C PRO A 141 -11.53 21.93 -1.60
N PRO A 142 -11.46 22.74 -2.68
CA PRO A 142 -12.62 23.51 -3.12
C PRO A 142 -13.81 22.64 -3.51
N THR A 143 -13.57 21.51 -4.18
CA THR A 143 -14.62 20.56 -4.55
C THR A 143 -15.24 19.90 -3.32
N ALA A 144 -14.39 19.45 -2.38
CA ALA A 144 -14.86 18.85 -1.13
C ALA A 144 -15.71 19.84 -0.33
N ARG A 145 -15.28 21.10 -0.23
CA ARG A 145 -16.04 22.17 0.45
C ARG A 145 -17.40 22.44 -0.20
N ALA A 146 -17.42 22.53 -1.52
CA ALA A 146 -18.69 22.73 -2.26
C ALA A 146 -19.64 21.56 -2.08
N MET A 147 -19.13 20.32 -2.07
CA MET A 147 -19.94 19.12 -1.81
C MET A 147 -20.45 19.09 -0.37
N ALA A 148 -19.62 19.41 0.62
CA ALA A 148 -20.03 19.48 2.01
C ALA A 148 -21.17 20.49 2.21
N GLN A 149 -21.04 21.69 1.64
CA GLN A 149 -22.09 22.72 1.67
C GLN A 149 -23.40 22.24 1.01
N ARG A 150 -23.29 21.58 -0.16
CA ARG A 150 -24.46 21.08 -0.89
C ARG A 150 -25.21 20.00 -0.13
N HIS A 151 -24.52 19.24 0.71
CA HIS A 151 -25.09 18.12 1.44
C HIS A 151 -25.25 18.37 2.94
N ASP A 152 -25.09 19.62 3.37
CA ASP A 152 -25.19 20.03 4.77
C ASP A 152 -24.27 19.20 5.70
N LEU A 153 -22.99 19.13 5.30
CA LEU A 153 -21.93 18.43 6.03
C LEU A 153 -20.91 19.42 6.58
N GLU A 154 -20.39 19.14 7.77
CA GLU A 154 -19.25 19.87 8.30
C GLU A 154 -18.00 19.58 7.43
N PHE A 155 -17.30 20.64 6.99
CA PHE A 155 -16.08 20.51 6.20
C PHE A 155 -14.85 20.74 7.06
N LYS A 156 -13.97 19.75 7.09
CA LYS A 156 -12.64 19.80 7.71
C LYS A 156 -11.61 19.28 6.70
N GLU A 157 -10.77 20.18 6.19
CA GLU A 157 -9.81 19.82 5.15
C GLU A 157 -8.84 18.70 5.60
N GLU A 158 -8.40 18.74 6.86
CA GLU A 158 -7.51 17.75 7.44
C GLU A 158 -8.11 16.34 7.48
N ALA A 159 -9.43 16.24 7.53
CA ALA A 159 -10.12 14.95 7.54
C ALA A 159 -9.98 14.21 6.20
N LEU A 160 -9.80 14.93 5.09
CA LEU A 160 -9.58 14.32 3.77
C LEU A 160 -8.34 13.43 3.72
N THR A 161 -7.35 13.67 4.59
CA THR A 161 -6.09 12.91 4.63
C THR A 161 -5.93 12.02 5.86
N ARG A 162 -6.85 12.09 6.81
CA ARG A 162 -6.75 11.36 8.09
C ARG A 162 -7.84 10.33 8.29
N ASP A 163 -8.99 10.53 7.69
CA ASP A 163 -10.17 9.69 7.94
C ASP A 163 -10.76 9.15 6.64
N ALA A 164 -10.70 7.82 6.47
CA ALA A 164 -11.27 7.15 5.31
C ALA A 164 -12.82 7.22 5.24
N ARG A 165 -13.47 7.68 6.31
CA ARG A 165 -14.93 7.86 6.40
C ARG A 165 -15.39 9.22 5.86
N TYR A 166 -14.47 10.13 5.60
CA TYR A 166 -14.75 11.52 5.24
C TYR A 166 -14.95 11.73 3.75
#